data_a305f77c324b8f241d8760901fcb90cc
#
_entry.id   a305f77c324b8f241d8760901fcb90cc
#
_cell.length_a   1.000
_cell.length_b   1.000
_cell.length_c   1.000
_cell.angle_alpha   90.00
_cell.angle_beta   90.00
_cell.angle_gamma   90.00
#
_symmetry.space_group_name_H-M   'P 1'
#
loop_
_entity.id
_entity.type
_entity.pdbx_description
1 polymer ?
#
loop_
_entity_poly.entity_id
_entity_poly.type
_entity_poly.pdbx_seq_one_letter_code
_entity_poly.pdbx_strand_id
1 'polypeptide(L)'
;MFLSLARRRASALCFRQSSPILNRSLWTSNKAPVASRFQASNRKTLPEQPQRRNYSDNGRERSTVGVFTPTSAAIFIAVGVGLFYYFKYEKERLLEEREKERASRQYGRPNVGGPFSLTTHEGKPFTEKDLLGKWSLVYFGFANCPDICPAELDKMTTILNASQKEHGDIFLPVFITVDPARDLPHRIARYLEDFHPSFVGLYGDYDATKAVCKKYRVYFSTPPNADPNGDYLVDHSIFVYLMDPNGQFVEAFGQATSAEEVTEKVREAIKEWEQETGRKV
;
A
#
# COMPACT_ATOMS: atom_id res chain seq x y z
N MET A 1 -16.15 51.72 -50.53
CA MET A 1 -15.07 51.60 -51.53
C MET A 1 -14.40 50.28 -51.26
N PHE A 2 -14.84 49.29 -52.01
CA PHE A 2 -14.17 48.37 -52.89
C PHE A 2 -13.16 47.44 -52.22
N LEU A 3 -13.56 46.12 -52.09
CA LEU A 3 -13.11 44.96 -52.89
C LEU A 3 -11.80 44.38 -52.35
N SER A 4 -11.56 43.10 -52.14
CA SER A 4 -11.90 41.91 -52.96
C SER A 4 -11.45 40.64 -52.22
N LEU A 5 -12.26 39.64 -52.07
CA LEU A 5 -12.19 38.24 -52.42
C LEU A 5 -10.80 37.69 -52.83
N ALA A 6 -10.35 36.64 -52.13
CA ALA A 6 -9.70 35.49 -52.76
C ALA A 6 -9.91 34.21 -51.94
N ARG A 7 -10.81 33.37 -52.42
CA ARG A 7 -10.91 31.92 -52.08
C ARG A 7 -9.68 31.20 -52.69
N ARG A 8 -9.01 30.35 -51.90
CA ARG A 8 -8.33 29.16 -52.45
C ARG A 8 -8.68 27.93 -51.66
N ARG A 9 -9.38 27.03 -52.32
CA ARG A 9 -9.54 25.61 -51.98
C ARG A 9 -8.25 24.87 -52.31
N ALA A 10 -7.80 23.96 -51.46
CA ALA A 10 -6.99 22.80 -51.83
C ALA A 10 -7.22 21.76 -50.72
N SER A 11 -8.06 20.81 -50.96
CA SER A 11 -7.69 19.44 -51.40
C SER A 11 -7.27 18.55 -50.25
N ALA A 12 -8.19 17.67 -49.86
CA ALA A 12 -8.03 16.51 -49.02
C ALA A 12 -6.96 15.56 -49.58
N LEU A 13 -6.01 15.17 -48.75
CA LEU A 13 -5.24 13.95 -48.97
C LEU A 13 -5.44 13.06 -47.75
N CYS A 14 -6.25 12.05 -47.99
CA CYS A 14 -6.51 10.91 -47.18
C CYS A 14 -5.23 10.06 -47.10
N PHE A 15 -4.53 10.07 -45.96
CA PHE A 15 -3.45 9.13 -45.72
C PHE A 15 -3.94 8.06 -44.77
N ARG A 16 -4.34 6.96 -45.36
CA ARG A 16 -4.72 5.71 -44.74
C ARG A 16 -3.44 4.99 -44.32
N GLN A 17 -3.05 5.08 -43.07
CA GLN A 17 -2.01 4.21 -42.54
C GLN A 17 -2.64 3.05 -41.78
N SER A 18 -2.43 1.90 -42.32
CA SER A 18 -2.74 0.56 -41.84
C SER A 18 -1.95 0.25 -40.58
N SER A 19 -2.66 -0.11 -39.50
CA SER A 19 -2.08 -0.65 -38.29
C SER A 19 -1.62 -2.11 -38.49
N PRO A 20 -0.44 -2.52 -38.02
CA PRO A 20 -0.09 -3.93 -37.97
C PRO A 20 -0.78 -4.59 -36.77
N ILE A 21 -1.54 -5.61 -37.07
CA ILE A 21 -2.16 -6.55 -36.13
C ILE A 21 -1.02 -7.31 -35.44
N LEU A 22 -0.84 -7.09 -34.14
CA LEU A 22 0.05 -7.89 -33.31
C LEU A 22 -0.68 -9.21 -32.92
N ASN A 23 -0.11 -10.25 -33.48
CA ASN A 23 -0.45 -11.65 -33.36
C ASN A 23 -0.43 -12.09 -31.88
N ARG A 24 -1.60 -12.42 -31.36
CA ARG A 24 -1.79 -13.02 -30.04
C ARG A 24 -1.55 -14.52 -30.19
N SER A 25 -0.36 -14.98 -29.85
CA SER A 25 -0.03 -16.41 -29.80
C SER A 25 -0.80 -17.08 -28.67
N LEU A 26 -1.85 -17.79 -29.05
CA LEU A 26 -2.55 -18.76 -28.22
C LEU A 26 -1.64 -19.99 -28.00
N TRP A 27 -1.27 -20.22 -26.77
CA TRP A 27 -0.67 -21.48 -26.34
C TRP A 27 -1.76 -22.55 -26.32
N THR A 28 -1.87 -23.33 -27.41
CA THR A 28 -2.66 -24.56 -27.42
C THR A 28 -1.77 -25.73 -27.05
N SER A 29 -2.08 -26.33 -25.91
CA SER A 29 -1.52 -27.61 -25.47
C SER A 29 -2.00 -28.72 -26.38
N ASN A 30 -1.18 -29.17 -27.33
CA ASN A 30 -1.43 -30.37 -28.12
C ASN A 30 -1.01 -31.61 -27.33
N LYS A 31 -1.99 -32.30 -26.73
CA LYS A 31 -1.83 -33.69 -26.33
C LYS A 31 -2.12 -34.56 -27.55
N ALA A 32 -1.08 -35.16 -28.12
CA ALA A 32 -1.24 -36.20 -29.15
C ALA A 32 -1.68 -37.52 -28.50
N PRO A 33 -2.62 -38.26 -29.11
CA PRO A 33 -2.97 -39.60 -28.67
C PRO A 33 -1.96 -40.62 -29.22
N VAL A 34 -1.36 -41.38 -28.31
CA VAL A 34 -0.53 -42.54 -28.65
C VAL A 34 -1.45 -43.66 -29.07
N ALA A 35 -1.52 -43.93 -30.37
CA ALA A 35 -2.18 -45.10 -30.91
C ALA A 35 -1.24 -46.30 -30.76
N SER A 36 -1.53 -47.22 -29.88
CA SER A 36 -0.89 -48.53 -29.79
C SER A 36 -1.42 -49.45 -30.89
N ARG A 37 -0.56 -49.75 -31.83
CA ARG A 37 -0.80 -50.70 -32.90
C ARG A 37 -0.59 -52.12 -32.37
N PHE A 38 -1.67 -52.85 -32.08
CA PHE A 38 -1.60 -54.28 -31.82
C PHE A 38 -1.40 -55.01 -33.14
N GLN A 39 -0.24 -55.64 -33.32
CA GLN A 39 -0.05 -56.68 -34.33
C GLN A 39 -0.26 -58.04 -33.65
N ALA A 40 -1.33 -58.72 -34.08
CA ALA A 40 -1.57 -60.10 -33.74
C ALA A 40 -0.60 -61.01 -34.52
N SER A 41 0.31 -61.69 -33.82
CA SER A 41 1.08 -62.78 -34.36
C SER A 41 0.54 -64.08 -33.80
N ASN A 42 -0.06 -64.82 -34.68
CA ASN A 42 -0.64 -66.14 -34.42
C ASN A 42 0.49 -67.19 -34.45
N ARG A 43 0.94 -67.73 -33.28
CA ARG A 43 1.72 -68.98 -33.21
C ARG A 43 1.10 -69.88 -32.16
N LYS A 44 0.49 -70.95 -32.69
CA LYS A 44 0.13 -72.13 -31.94
C LYS A 44 1.41 -72.82 -31.45
N THR A 45 1.63 -72.98 -30.16
CA THR A 45 2.53 -73.98 -29.58
C THR A 45 1.83 -74.66 -28.43
N LEU A 46 2.04 -75.98 -28.40
CA LEU A 46 1.47 -77.01 -27.54
C LEU A 46 1.62 -76.71 -26.03
N PRO A 47 0.75 -77.37 -25.21
CA PRO A 47 0.80 -77.11 -23.77
C PRO A 47 1.94 -77.88 -23.11
N GLU A 48 2.86 -77.16 -22.52
CA GLU A 48 3.87 -77.72 -21.59
C GLU A 48 3.23 -77.87 -20.21
N GLN A 49 3.40 -79.01 -19.62
CA GLN A 49 2.88 -79.37 -18.30
C GLN A 49 3.50 -78.48 -17.22
N PRO A 50 2.74 -78.04 -16.20
CA PRO A 50 3.27 -77.24 -15.13
C PRO A 50 4.15 -78.15 -14.20
N GLN A 51 5.44 -77.94 -14.20
CA GLN A 51 6.32 -78.43 -13.14
C GLN A 51 5.91 -77.77 -11.83
N ARG A 52 5.40 -78.57 -10.90
CA ARG A 52 5.19 -78.18 -9.51
C ARG A 52 6.57 -77.83 -8.92
N ARG A 53 6.89 -76.56 -8.85
CA ARG A 53 7.95 -76.05 -7.99
C ARG A 53 7.43 -76.18 -6.58
N ASN A 54 8.06 -77.07 -5.79
CA ASN A 54 7.98 -77.06 -4.33
C ASN A 54 8.54 -75.73 -3.84
N TYR A 55 7.68 -74.81 -3.50
CA TYR A 55 8.06 -73.59 -2.83
C TYR A 55 8.34 -74.02 -1.36
N SER A 56 9.59 -74.11 -1.00
CA SER A 56 9.97 -74.18 0.39
C SER A 56 9.56 -72.87 1.04
N ASP A 57 8.63 -72.97 1.95
CA ASP A 57 8.17 -71.90 2.80
C ASP A 57 9.28 -71.56 3.82
N ASN A 58 10.35 -70.91 3.32
CA ASN A 58 11.24 -70.23 4.19
C ASN A 58 10.53 -69.00 4.72
N GLY A 59 10.05 -69.12 5.96
CA GLY A 59 9.50 -68.03 6.74
C GLY A 59 10.37 -66.78 6.63
N ARG A 60 10.14 -65.96 5.60
CA ARG A 60 10.58 -64.58 5.62
C ARG A 60 9.76 -63.91 6.69
N GLU A 61 10.39 -63.75 7.84
CA GLU A 61 9.96 -62.72 8.78
C GLU A 61 9.76 -61.47 7.96
N ARG A 62 8.50 -61.11 7.69
CA ARG A 62 8.17 -59.77 7.22
C ARG A 62 8.55 -58.84 8.34
N SER A 63 9.79 -58.36 8.33
CA SER A 63 10.14 -57.15 9.05
C SER A 63 9.22 -56.08 8.52
N THR A 64 8.13 -55.86 9.24
CA THR A 64 7.26 -54.72 9.02
C THR A 64 8.09 -53.48 9.42
N VAL A 65 9.02 -53.10 8.55
CA VAL A 65 9.62 -51.79 8.58
C VAL A 65 8.55 -50.83 8.01
N GLY A 66 7.47 -50.71 8.78
CA GLY A 66 6.54 -49.62 8.57
C GLY A 66 7.30 -48.35 8.90
N VAL A 67 7.15 -47.35 8.02
CA VAL A 67 7.69 -46.00 8.21
C VAL A 67 7.26 -45.38 9.56
N PHE A 68 6.29 -46.00 10.23
CA PHE A 68 5.74 -45.62 11.53
C PHE A 68 6.08 -46.66 12.62
N THR A 69 7.31 -46.76 13.00
CA THR A 69 7.68 -47.46 14.26
C THR A 69 7.37 -46.52 15.43
N PRO A 70 7.00 -47.04 16.62
CA PRO A 70 6.76 -46.17 17.80
C PRO A 70 8.00 -45.33 18.17
N THR A 71 9.19 -45.81 17.82
CA THR A 71 10.43 -45.03 18.01
C THR A 71 10.54 -43.87 17.03
N SER A 72 10.18 -44.04 15.75
CA SER A 72 10.19 -42.97 14.79
C SER A 72 9.12 -41.90 15.10
N ALA A 73 7.96 -42.33 15.59
CA ALA A 73 6.90 -41.42 16.03
C ALA A 73 7.34 -40.59 17.26
N ALA A 74 8.02 -41.23 18.23
CA ALA A 74 8.54 -40.53 19.40
C ALA A 74 9.63 -39.50 19.02
N ILE A 75 10.52 -39.81 18.10
CA ILE A 75 11.52 -38.88 17.58
C ILE A 75 10.86 -37.72 16.86
N PHE A 76 9.85 -37.98 16.01
CA PHE A 76 9.13 -36.94 15.27
C PHE A 76 8.41 -35.96 16.21
N ILE A 77 7.77 -36.48 17.25
CA ILE A 77 7.12 -35.66 18.29
C ILE A 77 8.17 -34.84 19.05
N ALA A 78 9.29 -35.45 19.46
CA ALA A 78 10.33 -34.71 20.17
C ALA A 78 10.94 -33.58 19.35
N VAL A 79 11.21 -33.83 18.07
CA VAL A 79 11.68 -32.80 17.13
C VAL A 79 10.62 -31.70 16.92
N GLY A 80 9.35 -32.08 16.76
CA GLY A 80 8.25 -31.12 16.61
C GLY A 80 8.09 -30.20 17.82
N VAL A 81 8.15 -30.77 19.02
CA VAL A 81 8.11 -30.01 20.29
C VAL A 81 9.35 -29.13 20.42
N GLY A 82 10.52 -29.63 20.09
CA GLY A 82 11.76 -28.84 20.10
C GLY A 82 11.70 -27.65 19.15
N LEU A 83 11.22 -27.85 17.92
CA LEU A 83 11.03 -26.77 16.95
C LEU A 83 10.00 -25.76 17.41
N PHE A 84 8.90 -26.23 18.01
CA PHE A 84 7.86 -25.33 18.54
C PHE A 84 8.41 -24.37 19.60
N TYR A 85 9.15 -24.90 20.58
CA TYR A 85 9.79 -24.07 21.62
C TYR A 85 10.90 -23.19 21.03
N TYR A 86 11.66 -23.68 20.07
CA TYR A 86 12.68 -22.87 19.38
C TYR A 86 12.06 -21.68 18.66
N PHE A 87 11.01 -21.89 17.87
CA PHE A 87 10.33 -20.79 17.16
C PHE A 87 9.63 -19.84 18.12
N LYS A 88 9.07 -20.34 19.21
CA LYS A 88 8.46 -19.48 20.24
C LYS A 88 9.53 -18.57 20.87
N TYR A 89 10.65 -19.13 21.28
CA TYR A 89 11.78 -18.37 21.84
C TYR A 89 12.35 -17.34 20.84
N GLU A 90 12.55 -17.74 19.60
CA GLU A 90 13.09 -16.84 18.57
C GLU A 90 12.10 -15.70 18.26
N LYS A 91 10.81 -15.99 18.25
CA LYS A 91 9.76 -14.96 18.09
C LYS A 91 9.78 -13.95 19.25
N GLU A 92 9.86 -14.41 20.49
CA GLU A 92 9.96 -13.54 21.66
C GLU A 92 11.24 -12.69 21.61
N ARG A 93 12.37 -13.27 21.24
CA ARG A 93 13.63 -12.53 21.07
C ARG A 93 13.55 -11.46 19.99
N LEU A 94 12.96 -11.76 18.83
CA LEU A 94 12.76 -10.79 17.74
C LEU A 94 11.81 -9.66 18.14
N LEU A 95 10.79 -9.94 18.96
CA LEU A 95 9.91 -8.91 19.50
C LEU A 95 10.66 -7.98 20.45
N GLU A 96 11.44 -8.53 21.39
CA GLU A 96 12.30 -7.74 22.29
C GLU A 96 13.34 -6.89 21.54
N GLU A 97 13.97 -7.45 20.50
CA GLU A 97 14.90 -6.69 19.66
C GLU A 97 14.19 -5.53 18.95
N ARG A 98 13.00 -5.75 18.42
CA ARG A 98 12.17 -4.68 17.81
C ARG A 98 11.75 -3.62 18.83
N GLU A 99 11.41 -4.02 20.06
CA GLU A 99 11.08 -3.07 21.13
C GLU A 99 12.30 -2.25 21.54
N LYS A 100 13.48 -2.89 21.66
CA LYS A 100 14.75 -2.20 21.92
C LYS A 100 15.13 -1.24 20.77
N GLU A 101 14.92 -1.65 19.53
CA GLU A 101 15.11 -0.78 18.37
C GLU A 101 14.11 0.39 18.36
N ARG A 102 12.85 0.17 18.73
CA ARG A 102 11.85 1.24 18.89
C ARG A 102 12.25 2.20 20.00
N ALA A 103 12.66 1.69 21.15
CA ALA A 103 13.16 2.51 22.26
C ALA A 103 14.43 3.28 21.91
N SER A 104 15.35 2.69 21.13
CA SER A 104 16.55 3.39 20.66
C SER A 104 16.26 4.43 19.57
N ARG A 105 15.19 4.30 18.80
CA ARG A 105 14.70 5.30 17.84
C ARG A 105 14.18 6.57 18.51
N GLN A 106 13.90 6.54 19.83
CA GLN A 106 13.63 7.76 20.61
C GLN A 106 14.81 8.75 20.61
N TYR A 107 16.04 8.25 20.40
CA TYR A 107 17.21 9.10 20.16
C TYR A 107 17.31 9.43 18.66
N GLY A 108 16.47 10.38 18.17
CA GLY A 108 16.56 10.88 16.82
C GLY A 108 15.25 10.81 16.05
N ARG A 109 14.13 11.22 16.65
CA ARG A 109 12.91 11.48 15.86
C ARG A 109 13.29 12.40 14.70
N PRO A 110 13.01 12.02 13.44
CA PRO A 110 13.36 12.88 12.32
C PRO A 110 12.67 14.22 12.53
N ASN A 111 13.42 15.31 12.39
CA ASN A 111 12.86 16.65 12.45
C ASN A 111 11.97 16.88 11.22
N VAL A 112 10.70 16.52 11.33
CA VAL A 112 9.64 16.68 10.33
C VAL A 112 8.62 17.65 10.91
N GLY A 113 8.16 18.61 10.10
CA GLY A 113 7.36 19.73 10.55
C GLY A 113 8.20 20.95 10.89
N GLY A 114 7.60 21.94 11.50
CA GLY A 114 8.22 23.20 11.90
C GLY A 114 7.39 24.42 11.47
N PRO A 115 7.86 25.64 11.73
CA PRO A 115 7.06 26.86 11.51
C PRO A 115 6.67 27.03 10.04
N PHE A 116 5.39 27.25 9.79
CA PHE A 116 4.84 27.60 8.49
C PHE A 116 3.69 28.61 8.65
N SER A 117 3.31 29.25 7.56
CA SER A 117 2.17 30.16 7.50
C SER A 117 1.44 29.91 6.20
N LEU A 118 0.21 29.44 6.29
CA LEU A 118 -0.68 29.16 5.17
C LEU A 118 -2.05 29.80 5.47
N THR A 119 -2.98 29.65 4.56
CA THR A 119 -4.36 30.12 4.71
C THR A 119 -5.31 28.95 4.59
N THR A 120 -6.35 28.91 5.43
CA THR A 120 -7.38 27.89 5.34
C THR A 120 -8.28 28.14 4.12
N HIS A 121 -8.97 27.12 3.64
CA HIS A 121 -9.97 27.24 2.58
C HIS A 121 -11.11 28.22 2.92
N GLU A 122 -11.28 28.57 4.21
CA GLU A 122 -12.21 29.59 4.69
C GLU A 122 -11.59 31.02 4.67
N GLY A 123 -10.33 31.17 4.31
CA GLY A 123 -9.63 32.44 4.28
C GLY A 123 -9.00 32.89 5.61
N LYS A 124 -8.91 32.02 6.62
CA LYS A 124 -8.26 32.32 7.91
C LYS A 124 -6.77 31.99 7.84
N PRO A 125 -5.87 32.80 8.49
CA PRO A 125 -4.48 32.43 8.61
C PRO A 125 -4.35 31.16 9.47
N PHE A 126 -3.43 30.29 9.10
CA PHE A 126 -3.14 29.02 9.78
C PHE A 126 -1.63 28.80 9.87
N THR A 127 -1.16 28.45 11.05
CA THR A 127 0.26 28.25 11.37
C THR A 127 0.48 26.91 12.06
N GLU A 128 1.73 26.54 12.29
CA GLU A 128 2.08 25.35 13.08
C GLU A 128 1.49 25.39 14.51
N LYS A 129 1.17 26.58 15.03
CA LYS A 129 0.59 26.72 16.38
C LYS A 129 -0.85 26.23 16.44
N ASP A 130 -1.55 26.28 15.31
CA ASP A 130 -2.94 25.83 15.21
C ASP A 130 -3.06 24.29 15.20
N LEU A 131 -1.93 23.58 15.04
CA LEU A 131 -1.83 22.13 15.22
C LEU A 131 -1.71 21.70 16.69
N LEU A 132 -1.36 22.64 17.59
CA LEU A 132 -1.11 22.32 19.00
C LEU A 132 -2.39 22.01 19.75
N GLY A 133 -2.30 21.08 20.70
CA GLY A 133 -3.41 20.67 21.57
C GLY A 133 -4.31 19.57 20.99
N LYS A 134 -4.14 19.23 19.73
CA LYS A 134 -4.84 18.11 19.08
C LYS A 134 -3.84 17.20 18.36
N TRP A 135 -4.21 15.94 18.20
CA TRP A 135 -3.52 15.04 17.28
C TRP A 135 -3.81 15.50 15.86
N SER A 136 -2.80 15.58 15.01
CA SER A 136 -3.01 16.03 13.64
C SER A 136 -2.63 14.95 12.64
N LEU A 137 -3.49 14.73 11.66
CA LEU A 137 -3.22 13.93 10.46
C LEU A 137 -3.00 14.89 9.30
N VAL A 138 -1.76 15.04 8.84
CA VAL A 138 -1.41 15.98 7.77
C VAL A 138 -1.14 15.21 6.49
N TYR A 139 -1.86 15.59 5.44
CA TYR A 139 -1.71 15.02 4.10
C TYR A 139 -1.42 16.10 3.06
N PHE A 140 -0.50 15.81 2.17
CA PHE A 140 -0.14 16.66 1.04
C PHE A 140 -0.71 16.07 -0.24
N GLY A 141 -1.49 16.84 -0.97
CA GLY A 141 -2.15 16.38 -2.18
C GLY A 141 -2.64 17.53 -3.05
N PHE A 142 -3.44 17.25 -4.06
CA PHE A 142 -4.08 18.26 -4.90
C PHE A 142 -5.48 17.81 -5.33
N ALA A 143 -6.39 18.77 -5.46
CA ALA A 143 -7.82 18.50 -5.69
C ALA A 143 -8.12 17.85 -7.06
N ASN A 144 -7.25 18.04 -8.05
CA ASN A 144 -7.41 17.44 -9.39
C ASN A 144 -6.73 16.05 -9.51
N CYS A 145 -6.35 15.41 -8.40
CA CYS A 145 -5.82 14.06 -8.43
C CYS A 145 -6.95 13.05 -8.73
N PRO A 146 -6.83 12.22 -9.78
CA PRO A 146 -7.95 11.38 -10.20
C PRO A 146 -8.17 10.14 -9.33
N ASP A 147 -7.17 9.70 -8.56
CA ASP A 147 -7.20 8.37 -7.94
C ASP A 147 -6.59 8.33 -6.53
N ILE A 148 -5.32 8.67 -6.39
CA ILE A 148 -4.56 8.44 -5.15
C ILE A 148 -5.03 9.34 -4.00
N CYS A 149 -5.19 10.65 -4.24
CA CYS A 149 -5.57 11.57 -3.17
C CYS A 149 -6.98 11.28 -2.61
N PRO A 150 -8.01 11.00 -3.44
CA PRO A 150 -9.31 10.58 -2.91
C PRO A 150 -9.21 9.32 -2.04
N ALA A 151 -8.50 8.28 -2.50
CA ALA A 151 -8.33 7.04 -1.75
C ALA A 151 -7.62 7.26 -0.39
N GLU A 152 -6.62 8.13 -0.33
CA GLU A 152 -5.96 8.48 0.94
C GLU A 152 -6.86 9.28 1.89
N LEU A 153 -7.67 10.20 1.37
CA LEU A 153 -8.64 10.97 2.17
C LEU A 153 -9.78 10.08 2.69
N ASP A 154 -10.26 9.10 1.91
CA ASP A 154 -11.21 8.08 2.36
C ASP A 154 -10.62 7.20 3.48
N LYS A 155 -9.36 6.82 3.33
CA LYS A 155 -8.62 6.11 4.37
C LYS A 155 -8.51 6.95 5.65
N MET A 156 -8.14 8.23 5.53
CA MET A 156 -8.10 9.15 6.68
C MET A 156 -9.47 9.31 7.32
N THR A 157 -10.53 9.42 6.54
CA THR A 157 -11.92 9.48 7.03
C THR A 157 -12.28 8.25 7.85
N THR A 158 -11.88 7.07 7.40
CA THR A 158 -12.09 5.81 8.12
C THR A 158 -11.36 5.81 9.46
N ILE A 159 -10.09 6.25 9.48
CA ILE A 159 -9.28 6.37 10.70
C ILE A 159 -9.90 7.38 11.68
N LEU A 160 -10.34 8.55 11.19
CA LEU A 160 -10.98 9.58 12.00
C LEU A 160 -12.26 9.07 12.64
N ASN A 161 -13.13 8.44 11.85
CA ASN A 161 -14.39 7.86 12.36
C ASN A 161 -14.15 6.77 13.42
N ALA A 162 -13.14 5.94 13.26
CA ALA A 162 -12.76 4.92 14.23
C ALA A 162 -12.24 5.57 15.54
N SER A 163 -11.31 6.53 15.40
CA SER A 163 -10.69 7.23 16.53
C SER A 163 -11.69 8.10 17.29
N GLN A 164 -12.62 8.75 16.59
CA GLN A 164 -13.65 9.58 17.21
C GLN A 164 -14.62 8.78 18.11
N LYS A 165 -14.90 7.52 17.74
CA LYS A 165 -15.73 6.62 18.58
C LYS A 165 -15.02 6.23 19.88
N GLU A 166 -13.70 6.14 19.87
CA GLU A 166 -12.91 5.69 21.02
C GLU A 166 -12.45 6.84 21.92
N HIS A 167 -12.05 7.96 21.34
CA HIS A 167 -11.37 9.07 22.03
C HIS A 167 -12.10 10.43 21.92
N GLY A 168 -13.19 10.50 21.14
CA GLY A 168 -13.87 11.77 20.87
C GLY A 168 -13.16 12.61 19.80
N ASP A 169 -13.42 13.93 19.78
CA ASP A 169 -12.91 14.87 18.78
C ASP A 169 -11.50 15.39 19.14
N ILE A 170 -10.54 14.46 19.18
CA ILE A 170 -9.14 14.79 19.51
C ILE A 170 -8.27 15.03 18.26
N PHE A 171 -8.80 14.76 17.07
CA PHE A 171 -8.05 14.85 15.81
C PHE A 171 -8.33 16.11 15.02
N LEU A 172 -7.30 16.63 14.40
CA LEU A 172 -7.35 17.70 13.40
C LEU A 172 -6.78 17.16 12.07
N PRO A 173 -7.64 16.74 11.12
CA PRO A 173 -7.17 16.35 9.81
C PRO A 173 -6.89 17.59 8.95
N VAL A 174 -5.70 17.64 8.37
CA VAL A 174 -5.21 18.76 7.58
C VAL A 174 -4.83 18.29 6.18
N PHE A 175 -5.41 18.92 5.18
CA PHE A 175 -5.06 18.78 3.78
C PHE A 175 -4.26 20.00 3.32
N ILE A 176 -3.05 19.82 2.82
CA ILE A 176 -2.20 20.89 2.29
C ILE A 176 -2.05 20.70 0.79
N THR A 177 -2.48 21.68 0.00
CA THR A 177 -2.30 21.57 -1.44
C THR A 177 -0.85 21.71 -1.87
N VAL A 178 -0.44 20.86 -2.82
CA VAL A 178 0.85 20.96 -3.53
C VAL A 178 0.72 21.60 -4.91
N ASP A 179 -0.51 22.02 -5.30
CA ASP A 179 -0.81 22.67 -6.56
C ASP A 179 -1.51 24.03 -6.37
N PRO A 180 -0.82 25.03 -5.85
CA PRO A 180 -1.42 26.34 -5.59
C PRO A 180 -1.91 27.07 -6.85
N ALA A 181 -1.48 26.63 -8.03
CA ALA A 181 -1.90 27.24 -9.29
C ALA A 181 -3.36 26.93 -9.65
N ARG A 182 -3.84 25.72 -9.33
CA ARG A 182 -5.20 25.26 -9.64
C ARG A 182 -6.10 25.18 -8.42
N ASP A 183 -5.55 24.88 -7.26
CA ASP A 183 -6.29 24.63 -6.03
C ASP A 183 -6.60 25.93 -5.30
N LEU A 184 -7.58 26.66 -5.84
CA LEU A 184 -8.13 27.84 -5.19
C LEU A 184 -8.97 27.47 -3.95
N PRO A 185 -9.15 28.36 -2.96
CA PRO A 185 -9.85 28.07 -1.71
C PRO A 185 -11.22 27.40 -1.90
N HIS A 186 -12.02 27.91 -2.83
CA HIS A 186 -13.36 27.37 -3.12
C HIS A 186 -13.33 25.96 -3.74
N ARG A 187 -12.25 25.60 -4.46
CA ARG A 187 -12.07 24.26 -5.01
C ARG A 187 -11.67 23.27 -3.93
N ILE A 188 -10.76 23.68 -3.04
CA ILE A 188 -10.38 22.87 -1.87
C ILE A 188 -11.59 22.63 -0.97
N ALA A 189 -12.36 23.69 -0.67
CA ALA A 189 -13.58 23.58 0.12
C ALA A 189 -14.52 22.53 -0.46
N ARG A 190 -14.88 22.67 -1.75
CA ARG A 190 -15.76 21.73 -2.43
C ARG A 190 -15.22 20.31 -2.51
N TYR A 191 -13.91 20.15 -2.71
CA TYR A 191 -13.27 18.86 -2.76
C TYR A 191 -13.33 18.14 -1.41
N LEU A 192 -13.12 18.87 -0.31
CA LEU A 192 -13.14 18.29 1.03
C LEU A 192 -14.55 18.00 1.56
N GLU A 193 -15.61 18.59 0.98
CA GLU A 193 -17.01 18.29 1.30
C GLU A 193 -17.39 16.83 1.07
N ASP A 194 -16.70 16.15 0.13
CA ASP A 194 -16.95 14.74 -0.20
C ASP A 194 -16.40 13.77 0.87
N PHE A 195 -15.61 14.28 1.83
CA PHE A 195 -14.93 13.47 2.85
C PHE A 195 -15.46 13.80 4.26
N HIS A 196 -14.57 13.84 5.25
CA HIS A 196 -14.96 14.09 6.63
C HIS A 196 -15.08 15.60 6.92
N PRO A 197 -16.14 16.09 7.62
CA PRO A 197 -16.40 17.51 7.82
C PRO A 197 -15.33 18.24 8.68
N SER A 198 -14.49 17.51 9.42
CA SER A 198 -13.41 18.11 10.21
C SER A 198 -12.19 18.50 9.36
N PHE A 199 -12.12 18.14 8.09
CA PHE A 199 -10.95 18.48 7.27
C PHE A 199 -10.73 19.99 7.16
N VAL A 200 -9.50 20.40 7.43
CA VAL A 200 -9.03 21.75 7.20
C VAL A 200 -8.13 21.76 5.97
N GLY A 201 -8.58 22.38 4.90
CA GLY A 201 -7.78 22.56 3.69
C GLY A 201 -6.91 23.80 3.80
N LEU A 202 -5.62 23.66 3.55
CA LEU A 202 -4.64 24.74 3.57
C LEU A 202 -4.08 25.01 2.18
N TYR A 203 -3.92 26.28 1.86
CA TYR A 203 -3.27 26.74 0.63
C TYR A 203 -2.34 27.92 0.92
N GLY A 204 -1.42 28.16 0.02
CA GLY A 204 -0.51 29.31 0.03
C GLY A 204 -0.08 29.63 -1.39
N ASP A 205 0.80 30.59 -1.54
CA ASP A 205 1.52 30.78 -2.79
C ASP A 205 2.54 29.63 -3.02
N TYR A 206 3.16 29.62 -4.19
CA TYR A 206 4.12 28.58 -4.54
C TYR A 206 5.31 28.48 -3.56
N ASP A 207 5.81 29.62 -3.11
CA ASP A 207 6.98 29.67 -2.21
C ASP A 207 6.59 29.19 -0.81
N ALA A 208 5.42 29.57 -0.28
CA ALA A 208 4.91 29.08 0.98
C ALA A 208 4.64 27.56 0.93
N THR A 209 4.03 27.08 -0.16
CA THR A 209 3.81 25.65 -0.41
C THR A 209 5.13 24.88 -0.44
N LYS A 210 6.12 25.39 -1.18
CA LYS A 210 7.45 24.79 -1.25
C LYS A 210 8.15 24.79 0.11
N ALA A 211 8.00 25.87 0.88
CA ALA A 211 8.59 25.97 2.21
C ALA A 211 8.01 24.94 3.17
N VAL A 212 6.67 24.75 3.20
CA VAL A 212 6.04 23.75 4.07
C VAL A 212 6.37 22.32 3.61
N CYS A 213 6.34 22.03 2.31
CA CYS A 213 6.76 20.73 1.77
C CYS A 213 8.19 20.37 2.19
N LYS A 214 9.13 21.34 2.13
CA LYS A 214 10.50 21.12 2.60
C LYS A 214 10.56 20.77 4.10
N LYS A 215 9.73 21.38 4.94
CA LYS A 215 9.65 21.12 6.38
C LYS A 215 9.14 19.69 6.68
N TYR A 216 8.16 19.23 5.93
CA TYR A 216 7.64 17.89 6.04
C TYR A 216 8.39 16.85 5.21
N ARG A 217 9.48 17.27 4.53
CA ARG A 217 10.27 16.41 3.61
C ARG A 217 9.43 15.79 2.50
N VAL A 218 8.40 16.52 2.08
CA VAL A 218 7.55 16.15 0.94
C VAL A 218 8.24 16.61 -0.33
N TYR A 219 8.47 15.67 -1.23
CA TYR A 219 8.85 15.98 -2.61
C TYR A 219 7.57 16.29 -3.39
N PHE A 220 7.62 17.32 -4.22
CA PHE A 220 6.60 17.56 -5.24
C PHE A 220 7.25 18.15 -6.50
N SER A 221 6.69 17.85 -7.64
CA SER A 221 7.15 18.33 -8.95
C SER A 221 5.97 18.56 -9.87
N THR A 222 5.89 19.78 -10.39
CA THR A 222 4.93 20.15 -11.43
C THR A 222 5.62 20.02 -12.79
N PRO A 223 4.95 19.52 -13.84
CA PRO A 223 5.54 19.47 -15.17
C PRO A 223 6.03 20.83 -15.65
N PRO A 224 7.20 20.91 -16.31
CA PRO A 224 7.69 22.16 -16.87
C PRO A 224 6.68 22.68 -17.90
N ASN A 225 6.36 23.99 -17.82
CA ASN A 225 5.37 24.66 -18.69
C ASN A 225 3.91 24.15 -18.54
N ALA A 226 3.55 23.63 -17.37
CA ALA A 226 2.16 23.28 -17.08
C ALA A 226 1.28 24.53 -17.19
N ASP A 227 0.24 24.42 -18.02
CA ASP A 227 -0.78 25.47 -18.09
C ASP A 227 -1.70 25.35 -16.85
N PRO A 228 -1.85 26.41 -16.03
CA PRO A 228 -2.76 26.39 -14.88
C PRO A 228 -4.21 26.08 -15.23
N ASN A 229 -4.61 26.28 -16.49
CA ASN A 229 -5.94 25.90 -16.98
C ASN A 229 -5.97 24.52 -17.64
N GLY A 230 -4.81 23.87 -17.78
CA GLY A 230 -4.64 22.56 -18.40
C GLY A 230 -4.83 21.41 -17.42
N ASP A 231 -4.90 20.21 -17.99
CA ASP A 231 -4.92 18.98 -17.21
C ASP A 231 -3.49 18.42 -17.10
N TYR A 232 -2.95 18.45 -15.89
CA TYR A 232 -1.64 17.88 -15.58
C TYR A 232 -1.65 17.21 -14.22
N LEU A 233 -0.75 16.26 -14.02
CA LEU A 233 -0.53 15.59 -12.74
C LEU A 233 0.67 16.22 -12.03
N VAL A 234 0.57 16.32 -10.70
CA VAL A 234 1.67 16.74 -9.84
C VAL A 234 2.24 15.52 -9.14
N ASP A 235 3.50 15.21 -9.42
CA ASP A 235 4.19 14.16 -8.68
C ASP A 235 4.48 14.64 -7.27
N HIS A 236 4.05 13.88 -6.27
CA HIS A 236 4.33 14.21 -4.86
C HIS A 236 4.49 12.95 -4.00
N SER A 237 5.10 13.13 -2.83
CA SER A 237 5.20 12.07 -1.82
C SER A 237 3.83 11.76 -1.22
N ILE A 238 3.47 10.47 -1.20
CA ILE A 238 2.17 9.99 -0.73
C ILE A 238 2.32 9.45 0.68
N PHE A 239 2.26 10.36 1.68
CA PHE A 239 2.34 10.01 3.09
C PHE A 239 1.30 10.80 3.90
N VAL A 240 0.68 10.12 4.86
CA VAL A 240 -0.10 10.75 5.94
C VAL A 240 0.81 10.87 7.16
N TYR A 241 1.00 12.09 7.64
CA TYR A 241 1.86 12.38 8.78
C TYR A 241 1.03 12.48 10.05
N LEU A 242 1.40 11.70 11.07
CA LEU A 242 0.82 11.80 12.41
C LEU A 242 1.68 12.72 13.26
N MET A 243 1.05 13.77 13.80
CA MET A 243 1.68 14.72 14.72
C MET A 243 0.99 14.65 16.08
N ASP A 244 1.76 14.72 17.16
CA ASP A 244 1.25 14.74 18.51
C ASP A 244 0.68 16.12 18.92
N PRO A 245 -0.01 16.24 20.07
CA PRO A 245 -0.55 17.51 20.55
C PRO A 245 0.51 18.58 20.88
N ASN A 246 1.79 18.22 20.95
CA ASN A 246 2.89 19.15 21.09
C ASN A 246 3.44 19.63 19.71
N GLY A 247 2.85 19.18 18.61
CA GLY A 247 3.26 19.48 17.24
C GLY A 247 4.52 18.72 16.80
N GLN A 248 4.85 17.62 17.50
CA GLN A 248 6.01 16.80 17.15
C GLN A 248 5.58 15.65 16.23
N PHE A 249 6.49 15.30 15.34
CA PHE A 249 6.30 14.18 14.42
C PHE A 249 6.33 12.84 15.17
N VAL A 250 5.34 12.00 14.92
CA VAL A 250 5.22 10.66 15.49
C VAL A 250 5.56 9.61 14.45
N GLU A 251 4.78 9.53 13.39
CA GLU A 251 4.95 8.53 12.32
C GLU A 251 4.43 9.06 10.98
N ALA A 252 4.90 8.45 9.87
CA ALA A 252 4.38 8.69 8.53
C ALA A 252 3.89 7.38 7.93
N PHE A 253 2.66 7.37 7.44
CA PHE A 253 2.01 6.21 6.87
C PHE A 253 1.99 6.33 5.34
N GLY A 254 2.52 5.33 4.67
CA GLY A 254 2.48 5.27 3.21
C GLY A 254 1.19 4.66 2.68
N GLN A 255 1.02 4.70 1.37
CA GLN A 255 -0.16 4.19 0.67
C GLN A 255 -0.45 2.70 0.96
N ALA A 256 0.59 1.88 1.11
CA ALA A 256 0.46 0.44 1.33
C ALA A 256 -0.08 0.06 2.72
N THR A 257 -0.11 1.00 3.68
CA THR A 257 -0.60 0.75 5.04
C THR A 257 -2.12 0.85 5.06
N SER A 258 -2.81 -0.18 5.58
CA SER A 258 -4.27 -0.19 5.65
C SER A 258 -4.82 0.77 6.72
N ALA A 259 -6.10 1.16 6.61
CA ALA A 259 -6.76 2.02 7.59
C ALA A 259 -6.77 1.39 8.99
N GLU A 260 -6.96 0.08 9.07
CA GLU A 260 -6.98 -0.68 10.31
C GLU A 260 -5.62 -0.68 10.99
N GLU A 261 -4.55 -0.91 10.21
CA GLU A 261 -3.18 -0.88 10.71
C GLU A 261 -2.80 0.52 11.20
N VAL A 262 -3.17 1.58 10.46
CA VAL A 262 -2.94 2.96 10.89
C VAL A 262 -3.71 3.27 12.17
N THR A 263 -4.98 2.85 12.27
CA THR A 263 -5.80 3.07 13.46
C THR A 263 -5.17 2.41 14.70
N GLU A 264 -4.64 1.19 14.57
CA GLU A 264 -3.95 0.51 15.67
C GLU A 264 -2.68 1.25 16.10
N LYS A 265 -1.86 1.68 15.15
CA LYS A 265 -0.64 2.46 15.43
C LYS A 265 -0.96 3.83 16.07
N VAL A 266 -2.02 4.49 15.63
CA VAL A 266 -2.53 5.73 16.24
C VAL A 266 -2.94 5.48 17.69
N ARG A 267 -3.64 4.39 17.97
CA ARG A 267 -4.04 4.00 19.33
C ARG A 267 -2.83 3.72 20.22
N GLU A 268 -1.81 3.04 19.68
CA GLU A 268 -0.55 2.81 20.40
C GLU A 268 0.15 4.15 20.72
N ALA A 269 0.25 5.04 19.73
CA ALA A 269 0.87 6.34 19.88
C ALA A 269 0.18 7.23 20.93
N ILE A 270 -1.16 7.21 20.95
CA ILE A 270 -1.93 7.95 21.99
C ILE A 270 -1.60 7.40 23.38
N LYS A 271 -1.60 6.07 23.57
CA LYS A 271 -1.26 5.45 24.87
C LYS A 271 0.16 5.77 25.31
N GLU A 272 1.13 5.71 24.39
CA GLU A 272 2.53 6.07 24.68
C GLU A 272 2.62 7.55 25.10
N TRP A 273 1.99 8.44 24.36
CA TRP A 273 1.99 9.87 24.66
C TRP A 273 1.33 10.19 26.01
N GLU A 274 0.21 9.55 26.34
CA GLU A 274 -0.45 9.70 27.65
C GLU A 274 0.44 9.21 28.81
N GLN A 275 1.17 8.11 28.60
CA GLN A 275 2.12 7.59 29.60
C GLN A 275 3.32 8.51 29.78
N GLU A 276 3.88 9.07 28.72
CA GLU A 276 5.03 9.97 28.76
C GLU A 276 4.68 11.32 29.40
N THR A 277 3.52 11.87 29.05
CA THR A 277 3.13 13.22 29.46
C THR A 277 2.30 13.28 30.73
N GLY A 278 1.70 12.15 31.14
CA GLY A 278 0.71 12.10 32.24
C GLY A 278 -0.58 12.85 31.93
N ARG A 279 -0.80 13.26 30.68
CA ARG A 279 -1.99 14.00 30.24
C ARG A 279 -2.91 13.02 29.48
N LYS A 280 -4.21 13.18 29.66
CA LYS A 280 -5.21 12.58 28.79
C LYS A 280 -5.62 13.59 27.73
N VAL A 281 -5.79 13.11 26.51
CA VAL A 281 -6.25 13.95 25.38
C VAL A 281 -7.77 14.06 25.43
#